data_f023c867d342ecb6155d059e90dbf798
#
_entry.id   f023c867d342ecb6155d059e90dbf798
#
_cell.length_a   1.000
_cell.length_b   1.000
_cell.length_c   1.000
_cell.angle_alpha   90.00
_cell.angle_beta   90.00
_cell.angle_gamma   90.00
#
_symmetry.space_group_name_H-M   'P 1'
#
loop_
_entity.id
_entity.type
_entity.pdbx_description
1 polymer ?
#
loop_
_entity_poly.entity_id
_entity_poly.type
_entity_poly.pdbx_seq_one_letter_code
_entity_poly.pdbx_strand_id
1 'polypeptide(L)'
;DKILLSSTFLMELVNDVLDMNKLESGQIKLEEKPFSISGILKEVETVVGMAATEQGITLTVKKGEINHENLLGSSLHVRQILQNITSNAVKYNKPNGKVILECRELPPKNEKAVFEFVCTDNGIGMSPEFQEHAFEPFVQENSSARTSYVGTGLGLAIVKKLVEQMEGTISFVSEPGKGTRFTLVIPFLPDDSIEMQTEQTQSTGAVKGIENDKILLVEDYEINMEIARFVLENEGAQVQEAWNGKEAVDLFAASEPGGYDVILMDLMMPVMGGL
;
A
#
# COMPACT_ATOMS: atom_id res chain seq x y z
N ASP A 1 5.37 22.27 -14.00
CA ASP A 1 4.84 22.07 -12.66
C ASP A 1 3.31 21.96 -12.57
N LYS A 2 2.51 22.96 -13.06
CA LYS A 2 1.03 22.85 -13.01
C LYS A 2 0.48 21.78 -13.97
N ILE A 3 1.10 21.56 -15.11
CA ILE A 3 0.68 20.53 -16.08
C ILE A 3 0.89 19.14 -15.49
N LEU A 4 2.02 18.90 -14.85
CA LEU A 4 2.33 17.63 -14.19
C LEU A 4 1.33 17.33 -13.06
N LEU A 5 1.06 18.32 -12.20
CA LEU A 5 0.09 18.21 -11.13
C LEU A 5 -1.33 17.88 -11.64
N SER A 6 -1.75 18.58 -12.71
CA SER A 6 -3.05 18.32 -13.34
C SER A 6 -3.12 16.94 -14.00
N SER A 7 -2.02 16.48 -14.58
CA SER A 7 -1.92 15.13 -15.19
C SER A 7 -2.03 14.04 -14.12
N THR A 8 -1.30 14.17 -13.01
CA THR A 8 -1.38 13.23 -11.89
C THR A 8 -2.79 13.15 -11.33
N PHE A 9 -3.43 14.31 -11.10
CA PHE A 9 -4.80 14.36 -10.61
C PHE A 9 -5.79 13.71 -11.60
N LEU A 10 -5.63 13.93 -12.90
CA LEU A 10 -6.49 13.30 -13.92
C LEU A 10 -6.32 11.78 -13.91
N MET A 11 -5.08 11.29 -13.79
CA MET A 11 -4.80 9.86 -13.69
C MET A 11 -5.41 9.22 -12.43
N GLU A 12 -5.30 9.88 -11.27
CA GLU A 12 -5.96 9.45 -10.03
C GLU A 12 -7.48 9.37 -10.22
N LEU A 13 -8.09 10.40 -10.80
CA LEU A 13 -9.53 10.45 -11.05
C LEU A 13 -9.98 9.34 -11.99
N VAL A 14 -9.25 9.11 -13.10
CA VAL A 14 -9.55 8.03 -14.05
C VAL A 14 -9.46 6.66 -13.36
N ASN A 15 -8.42 6.42 -12.58
CA ASN A 15 -8.24 5.16 -11.85
C ASN A 15 -9.35 4.96 -10.80
N ASP A 16 -9.67 5.98 -10.02
CA ASP A 16 -10.74 5.93 -9.02
C ASP A 16 -12.12 5.63 -9.67
N VAL A 17 -12.41 6.26 -10.81
CA VAL A 17 -13.65 6.00 -11.57
C VAL A 17 -13.67 4.57 -12.12
N LEU A 18 -12.55 4.07 -12.63
CA LEU A 18 -12.46 2.68 -13.10
C LEU A 18 -12.63 1.68 -11.96
N ASP A 19 -12.01 1.93 -10.81
CA ASP A 19 -12.15 1.09 -9.63
C ASP A 19 -13.59 1.10 -9.11
N MET A 20 -14.23 2.27 -9.05
CA MET A 20 -15.63 2.39 -8.65
C MET A 20 -16.56 1.62 -9.60
N ASN A 21 -16.38 1.74 -10.92
CA ASN A 21 -17.16 0.99 -11.90
C ASN A 21 -16.97 -0.54 -11.76
N LYS A 22 -15.74 -1.01 -11.53
CA LYS A 22 -15.46 -2.42 -11.29
C LYS A 22 -16.11 -2.92 -10.00
N LEU A 23 -16.11 -2.10 -8.94
CA LEU A 23 -16.77 -2.39 -7.67
C LEU A 23 -18.29 -2.50 -7.83
N GLU A 24 -18.92 -1.54 -8.53
CA GLU A 24 -20.37 -1.54 -8.76
C GLU A 24 -20.85 -2.68 -9.66
N SER A 25 -20.04 -3.04 -10.66
CA SER A 25 -20.36 -4.15 -11.57
C SER A 25 -20.06 -5.54 -10.97
N GLY A 26 -19.52 -5.61 -9.73
CA GLY A 26 -19.12 -6.88 -9.10
C GLY A 26 -17.95 -7.58 -9.82
N GLN A 27 -17.20 -6.86 -10.65
CA GLN A 27 -16.07 -7.42 -11.39
C GLN A 27 -14.79 -7.51 -10.55
N ILE A 28 -14.71 -6.81 -9.42
CA ILE A 28 -13.57 -6.97 -8.51
C ILE A 28 -13.68 -8.33 -7.83
N LYS A 29 -12.73 -9.19 -8.15
CA LYS A 29 -12.51 -10.44 -7.42
C LYS A 29 -11.45 -10.18 -6.37
N LEU A 30 -11.84 -10.31 -5.10
CA LEU A 30 -10.86 -10.32 -4.02
C LEU A 30 -9.98 -11.55 -4.18
N GLU A 31 -8.69 -11.34 -4.30
CA GLU A 31 -7.73 -12.44 -4.34
C GLU A 31 -7.61 -13.06 -2.94
N GLU A 32 -7.54 -14.37 -2.86
CA GLU A 32 -7.23 -15.10 -1.63
C GLU A 32 -5.77 -15.57 -1.71
N LYS A 33 -4.84 -14.67 -1.41
CA LYS A 33 -3.40 -14.96 -1.39
C LYS A 33 -2.85 -14.76 0.02
N PRO A 34 -1.80 -15.51 0.40
CA PRO A 34 -1.09 -15.27 1.65
C PRO A 34 -0.51 -13.85 1.72
N PHE A 35 -0.65 -13.20 2.87
CA PHE A 35 0.01 -11.93 3.16
C PHE A 35 0.27 -11.76 4.66
N SER A 36 1.28 -10.96 5.00
CA SER A 36 1.60 -10.58 6.37
C SER A 36 0.96 -9.25 6.72
N ILE A 37 0.29 -9.18 7.87
CA ILE A 37 -0.32 -7.94 8.35
C ILE A 37 0.75 -6.88 8.68
N SER A 38 1.87 -7.31 9.27
CA SER A 38 3.00 -6.41 9.56
C SER A 38 3.64 -5.88 8.27
N GLY A 39 3.70 -6.71 7.22
CA GLY A 39 4.15 -6.28 5.89
C GLY A 39 3.31 -5.15 5.33
N ILE A 40 1.99 -5.31 5.34
CA ILE A 40 1.05 -4.26 4.89
C ILE A 40 1.20 -2.97 5.71
N LEU A 41 1.27 -3.08 7.04
CA LEU A 41 1.44 -1.90 7.90
C LEU A 41 2.73 -1.14 7.60
N LYS A 42 3.84 -1.87 7.39
CA LYS A 42 5.14 -1.27 7.02
C LYS A 42 5.09 -0.57 5.66
N GLU A 43 4.44 -1.17 4.66
CA GLU A 43 4.26 -0.55 3.36
C GLU A 43 3.44 0.75 3.44
N VAL A 44 2.34 0.74 4.19
CA VAL A 44 1.52 1.95 4.43
C VAL A 44 2.33 3.02 5.15
N GLU A 45 3.09 2.66 6.19
CA GLU A 45 3.97 3.57 6.92
C GLU A 45 5.01 4.21 5.99
N THR A 46 5.63 3.41 5.12
CA THR A 46 6.64 3.90 4.18
C THR A 46 6.04 4.88 3.18
N VAL A 47 4.96 4.51 2.52
CA VAL A 47 4.35 5.33 1.45
C VAL A 47 3.73 6.61 2.01
N VAL A 48 2.92 6.50 3.06
CA VAL A 48 2.23 7.67 3.63
C VAL A 48 3.17 8.50 4.48
N GLY A 49 4.19 7.89 5.09
CA GLY A 49 5.18 8.57 5.92
C GLY A 49 6.01 9.62 5.17
N MET A 50 6.31 9.38 3.90
CA MET A 50 6.98 10.38 3.05
C MET A 50 6.11 11.63 2.90
N ALA A 51 4.85 11.48 2.50
CA ALA A 51 3.92 12.58 2.35
C ALA A 51 3.61 13.30 3.69
N ALA A 52 3.56 12.55 4.79
CA ALA A 52 3.40 13.12 6.13
C ALA A 52 4.60 14.01 6.50
N THR A 53 5.82 13.53 6.23
CA THR A 53 7.05 14.28 6.52
C THR A 53 7.12 15.58 5.71
N GLU A 54 6.78 15.54 4.42
CA GLU A 54 6.73 16.73 3.55
C GLU A 54 5.73 17.79 4.05
N GLN A 55 4.64 17.36 4.67
CA GLN A 55 3.61 18.25 5.23
C GLN A 55 3.85 18.61 6.72
N GLY A 56 4.93 18.12 7.32
CA GLY A 56 5.25 18.34 8.74
C GLY A 56 4.27 17.66 9.70
N ILE A 57 3.67 16.53 9.26
CA ILE A 57 2.74 15.71 10.05
C ILE A 57 3.52 14.53 10.67
N THR A 58 3.25 14.23 11.94
CA THR A 58 3.81 13.04 12.59
C THR A 58 2.88 11.85 12.36
N LEU A 59 3.33 10.87 11.56
CA LEU A 59 2.65 9.58 11.41
C LEU A 59 3.25 8.57 12.41
N THR A 60 2.40 7.83 13.09
CA THR A 60 2.80 6.73 13.99
C THR A 60 1.96 5.50 13.65
N VAL A 61 2.60 4.40 13.32
CA VAL A 61 1.95 3.11 13.12
C VAL A 61 2.19 2.23 14.35
N LYS A 62 1.12 1.67 14.93
CA LYS A 62 1.19 0.81 16.11
C LYS A 62 0.55 -0.52 15.82
N LYS A 63 1.26 -1.57 16.14
CA LYS A 63 0.77 -2.95 16.14
C LYS A 63 0.49 -3.38 17.58
N GLY A 64 -0.75 -3.74 17.89
CA GLY A 64 -1.15 -4.35 19.14
C GLY A 64 -0.85 -5.84 19.18
N GLU A 65 -1.51 -6.57 20.08
CA GLU A 65 -1.40 -8.03 20.15
C GLU A 65 -2.07 -8.64 18.91
N ILE A 66 -1.33 -9.50 18.21
CA ILE A 66 -1.73 -10.21 16.99
C ILE A 66 -1.31 -11.67 17.16
N ASN A 67 -2.26 -12.57 17.06
CA ASN A 67 -2.02 -14.02 17.14
C ASN A 67 -1.80 -14.61 15.74
N HIS A 68 -2.45 -14.05 14.71
CA HIS A 68 -2.36 -14.53 13.32
C HIS A 68 -1.66 -13.47 12.47
N GLU A 69 -0.35 -13.61 12.33
CA GLU A 69 0.47 -12.69 11.53
C GLU A 69 0.24 -12.87 10.03
N ASN A 70 0.06 -14.12 9.60
CA ASN A 70 -0.15 -14.50 8.21
C ASN A 70 -1.61 -14.81 7.95
N LEU A 71 -2.15 -14.23 6.91
CA LEU A 71 -3.57 -14.25 6.58
C LEU A 71 -3.75 -14.57 5.10
N LEU A 72 -4.91 -15.13 4.74
CA LEU A 72 -5.36 -15.28 3.37
C LEU A 72 -6.33 -14.15 3.02
N GLY A 73 -6.09 -13.49 1.91
CA GLY A 73 -6.95 -12.40 1.44
C GLY A 73 -6.29 -11.55 0.36
N SER A 74 -6.90 -10.41 0.05
CA SER A 74 -6.39 -9.49 -0.94
C SER A 74 -5.53 -8.39 -0.31
N SER A 75 -4.21 -8.63 -0.26
CA SER A 75 -3.24 -7.66 0.25
C SER A 75 -3.34 -6.30 -0.45
N LEU A 76 -3.57 -6.33 -1.77
CA LEU A 76 -3.74 -5.12 -2.58
C LEU A 76 -4.86 -4.22 -2.04
N HIS A 77 -6.04 -4.80 -1.78
CA HIS A 77 -7.20 -4.03 -1.34
C HIS A 77 -7.10 -3.62 0.14
N VAL A 78 -6.50 -4.44 1.00
CA VAL A 78 -6.20 -4.03 2.39
C VAL A 78 -5.28 -2.82 2.40
N ARG A 79 -4.22 -2.86 1.59
CA ARG A 79 -3.29 -1.73 1.41
C ARG A 79 -4.02 -0.50 0.91
N GLN A 80 -4.82 -0.61 -0.15
CA GLN A 80 -5.59 0.49 -0.72
C GLN A 80 -6.52 1.13 0.31
N ILE A 81 -7.23 0.33 1.11
CA ILE A 81 -8.08 0.81 2.20
C ILE A 81 -7.27 1.63 3.21
N LEU A 82 -6.18 1.06 3.73
CA LEU A 82 -5.38 1.70 4.77
C LEU A 82 -4.66 2.95 4.25
N GLN A 83 -4.13 2.91 3.02
CA GLN A 83 -3.52 4.08 2.38
C GLN A 83 -4.53 5.21 2.19
N ASN A 84 -5.73 4.93 1.69
CA ASN A 84 -6.78 5.95 1.50
C ASN A 84 -7.16 6.63 2.81
N ILE A 85 -7.39 5.86 3.88
CA ILE A 85 -7.76 6.43 5.19
C ILE A 85 -6.60 7.24 5.78
N THR A 86 -5.38 6.69 5.75
CA THR A 86 -4.21 7.31 6.38
C THR A 86 -3.74 8.54 5.60
N SER A 87 -3.78 8.50 4.26
CA SER A 87 -3.44 9.66 3.42
C SER A 87 -4.46 10.79 3.58
N ASN A 88 -5.76 10.48 3.74
CA ASN A 88 -6.76 11.49 4.07
C ASN A 88 -6.48 12.13 5.43
N ALA A 89 -6.11 11.34 6.45
CA ALA A 89 -5.74 11.83 7.77
C ALA A 89 -4.51 12.76 7.73
N VAL A 90 -3.55 12.52 6.84
CA VAL A 90 -2.41 13.41 6.58
C VAL A 90 -2.86 14.66 5.82
N LYS A 91 -3.58 14.48 4.71
CA LYS A 91 -4.01 15.54 3.80
C LYS A 91 -4.89 16.60 4.47
N TYR A 92 -5.83 16.17 5.30
CA TYR A 92 -6.78 17.05 6.00
C TYR A 92 -6.36 17.38 7.44
N ASN A 93 -5.05 17.33 7.69
CA ASN A 93 -4.49 17.67 8.97
C ASN A 93 -4.14 19.18 9.07
N LYS A 94 -3.77 19.58 10.25
CA LYS A 94 -3.23 20.93 10.55
C LYS A 94 -1.69 20.87 10.62
N PRO A 95 -0.99 21.98 10.41
CA PRO A 95 0.46 22.03 10.56
C PRO A 95 0.93 21.45 11.90
N ASN A 96 1.98 20.64 11.89
CA ASN A 96 2.49 19.89 13.05
C ASN A 96 1.44 18.94 13.69
N GLY A 97 0.49 18.49 12.90
CA GLY A 97 -0.53 17.55 13.35
C GLY A 97 0.01 16.13 13.53
N LYS A 98 -0.86 15.25 13.99
CA LYS A 98 -0.53 13.85 14.26
C LYS A 98 -1.55 12.93 13.63
N VAL A 99 -1.06 11.80 13.11
CA VAL A 99 -1.85 10.68 12.62
C VAL A 99 -1.36 9.42 13.31
N ILE A 100 -2.27 8.62 13.84
CA ILE A 100 -1.96 7.34 14.47
C ILE A 100 -2.78 6.27 13.77
N LEU A 101 -2.11 5.29 13.17
CA LEU A 101 -2.71 4.08 12.62
C LEU A 101 -2.42 2.93 13.60
N GLU A 102 -3.47 2.37 14.20
CA GLU A 102 -3.39 1.26 15.14
C GLU A 102 -4.02 0.02 14.50
N CYS A 103 -3.39 -1.13 14.65
CA CYS A 103 -3.91 -2.42 14.22
C CYS A 103 -3.89 -3.37 15.41
N ARG A 104 -4.99 -4.08 15.64
CA ARG A 104 -5.07 -5.15 16.65
C ARG A 104 -5.98 -6.27 16.18
N GLU A 105 -5.74 -7.44 16.67
CA GLU A 105 -6.64 -8.57 16.50
C GLU A 105 -7.71 -8.58 17.59
N LEU A 106 -8.94 -8.79 17.18
CA LEU A 106 -10.09 -8.99 18.07
C LEU A 106 -10.35 -10.49 18.26
N PRO A 107 -11.17 -10.87 19.24
CA PRO A 107 -11.61 -12.26 19.37
C PRO A 107 -12.13 -12.82 18.04
N PRO A 108 -11.75 -14.05 17.66
CA PRO A 108 -12.12 -14.63 16.38
C PRO A 108 -13.64 -14.81 16.28
N LYS A 109 -14.14 -14.75 15.03
CA LYS A 109 -15.56 -14.95 14.73
C LYS A 109 -15.70 -15.91 13.54
N ASN A 110 -16.44 -17.01 13.72
CA ASN A 110 -16.68 -18.01 12.68
C ASN A 110 -15.37 -18.51 12.03
N GLU A 111 -14.39 -18.91 12.84
CA GLU A 111 -13.07 -19.42 12.39
C GLU A 111 -12.22 -18.39 11.62
N LYS A 112 -12.68 -17.12 11.52
CA LYS A 112 -11.92 -16.02 10.94
C LYS A 112 -11.22 -15.23 12.03
N ALA A 113 -9.97 -14.87 11.80
CA ALA A 113 -9.26 -13.85 12.58
C ALA A 113 -9.84 -12.48 12.24
N VAL A 114 -10.19 -11.70 13.23
CA VAL A 114 -10.85 -10.40 13.05
C VAL A 114 -9.89 -9.29 13.42
N PHE A 115 -9.62 -8.41 12.47
CA PHE A 115 -8.69 -7.30 12.68
C PHE A 115 -9.44 -5.97 12.77
N GLU A 116 -9.07 -5.20 13.78
CA GLU A 116 -9.51 -3.81 13.91
C GLU A 116 -8.35 -2.88 13.53
N PHE A 117 -8.61 -1.99 12.57
CA PHE A 117 -7.72 -0.90 12.21
C PHE A 117 -8.36 0.41 12.64
N VAL A 118 -7.60 1.21 13.37
CA VAL A 118 -8.05 2.51 13.85
C VAL A 118 -7.09 3.58 13.37
N CYS A 119 -7.58 4.51 12.54
CA CYS A 119 -6.81 5.67 12.13
C CYS A 119 -7.37 6.91 12.83
N THR A 120 -6.55 7.57 13.62
CA THR A 120 -6.93 8.76 14.38
C THR A 120 -6.03 9.92 13.97
N ASP A 121 -6.63 11.02 13.59
CA ASP A 121 -5.96 12.30 13.35
C ASP A 121 -6.47 13.40 14.29
N ASN A 122 -5.70 14.46 14.41
CA ASN A 122 -6.08 15.67 15.12
C ASN A 122 -6.26 16.87 14.17
N GLY A 123 -6.66 16.60 12.93
CA GLY A 123 -6.82 17.55 11.85
C GLY A 123 -8.02 18.47 11.96
N ILE A 124 -8.54 18.86 10.78
CA ILE A 124 -9.67 19.80 10.71
C ILE A 124 -11.01 19.19 11.09
N GLY A 125 -11.13 17.85 11.10
CA GLY A 125 -12.41 17.16 11.29
C GLY A 125 -13.36 17.36 10.11
N MET A 126 -14.62 16.96 10.30
CA MET A 126 -15.69 17.03 9.30
C MET A 126 -16.89 17.76 9.86
N SER A 127 -17.54 18.60 9.04
CA SER A 127 -18.82 19.24 9.42
C SER A 127 -19.94 18.20 9.57
N PRO A 128 -20.96 18.44 10.40
CA PRO A 128 -22.10 17.52 10.53
C PRO A 128 -22.77 17.23 9.19
N GLU A 129 -22.91 18.22 8.33
CA GLU A 129 -23.52 18.08 7.00
C GLU A 129 -22.70 17.15 6.10
N PHE A 130 -21.36 17.26 6.12
CA PHE A 130 -20.50 16.38 5.35
C PHE A 130 -20.49 14.96 5.90
N GLN A 131 -20.56 14.77 7.22
CA GLN A 131 -20.56 13.44 7.84
C GLN A 131 -21.72 12.57 7.37
N GLU A 132 -22.90 13.14 7.07
CA GLU A 132 -24.06 12.41 6.56
C GLU A 132 -23.79 11.79 5.18
N HIS A 133 -22.89 12.38 4.37
CA HIS A 133 -22.61 12.02 2.99
C HIS A 133 -21.16 11.58 2.74
N ALA A 134 -20.35 11.47 3.79
CA ALA A 134 -18.90 11.25 3.67
C ALA A 134 -18.50 10.00 2.85
N PHE A 135 -19.36 9.00 2.76
CA PHE A 135 -19.16 7.78 1.98
C PHE A 135 -19.85 7.81 0.61
N GLU A 136 -20.52 8.88 0.24
CA GLU A 136 -21.14 9.01 -1.07
C GLU A 136 -20.10 9.38 -2.13
N PRO A 137 -20.18 8.80 -3.34
CA PRO A 137 -19.26 9.13 -4.43
C PRO A 137 -19.32 10.62 -4.80
N PHE A 138 -18.16 11.21 -5.11
CA PHE A 138 -17.99 12.59 -5.57
C PHE A 138 -18.38 13.68 -4.56
N VAL A 139 -18.71 13.30 -3.33
CA VAL A 139 -18.99 14.28 -2.28
C VAL A 139 -17.69 14.76 -1.65
N GLN A 140 -17.55 16.07 -1.51
CA GLN A 140 -16.43 16.72 -0.88
C GLN A 140 -16.95 17.83 0.06
N GLU A 141 -16.26 18.03 1.17
CA GLU A 141 -16.56 19.16 2.03
C GLU A 141 -16.18 20.46 1.32
N ASN A 142 -17.19 21.29 1.02
CA ASN A 142 -16.98 22.59 0.37
C ASN A 142 -16.25 23.55 1.33
N SER A 143 -14.95 23.44 1.40
CA SER A 143 -14.13 24.48 1.96
C SER A 143 -14.01 25.57 0.90
N SER A 144 -14.51 26.78 1.25
CA SER A 144 -14.35 28.00 0.46
C SER A 144 -12.98 28.05 -0.23
N ALA A 145 -12.93 28.54 -1.46
CA ALA A 145 -11.88 28.74 -2.47
C ALA A 145 -10.41 29.01 -2.02
N ARG A 146 -10.02 28.64 -0.83
CA ARG A 146 -8.68 28.82 -0.24
C ARG A 146 -7.98 27.55 0.23
N THR A 147 -8.62 26.39 0.21
CA THR A 147 -7.96 25.13 0.55
C THR A 147 -7.51 24.42 -0.72
N SER A 148 -6.20 24.27 -0.84
CA SER A 148 -5.48 23.68 -1.99
C SER A 148 -5.64 22.16 -2.11
N TYR A 149 -6.62 21.55 -1.46
CA TYR A 149 -6.78 20.11 -1.41
C TYR A 149 -7.77 19.64 -2.47
N VAL A 150 -7.27 19.42 -3.67
CA VAL A 150 -8.03 18.79 -4.75
C VAL A 150 -8.07 17.28 -4.48
N GLY A 151 -9.25 16.70 -4.39
CA GLY A 151 -9.48 15.25 -4.27
C GLY A 151 -10.57 14.82 -5.25
N THR A 152 -10.69 13.53 -5.52
CA THR A 152 -11.70 12.98 -6.42
C THR A 152 -13.09 12.86 -5.75
N GLY A 153 -13.13 12.78 -4.42
CA GLY A 153 -14.34 12.47 -3.64
C GLY A 153 -14.76 11.00 -3.75
N LEU A 154 -13.92 10.13 -4.29
CA LEU A 154 -14.19 8.71 -4.47
C LEU A 154 -13.51 7.84 -3.40
N GLY A 155 -12.42 8.28 -2.80
CA GLY A 155 -11.60 7.46 -1.91
C GLY A 155 -12.38 6.81 -0.76
N LEU A 156 -13.22 7.55 -0.02
CA LEU A 156 -14.01 6.99 1.08
C LEU A 156 -15.14 6.08 0.59
N ALA A 157 -15.74 6.36 -0.57
CA ALA A 157 -16.74 5.49 -1.18
C ALA A 157 -16.13 4.15 -1.60
N ILE A 158 -14.94 4.18 -2.22
CA ILE A 158 -14.16 2.98 -2.58
C ILE A 158 -13.82 2.17 -1.32
N VAL A 159 -13.31 2.83 -0.28
CA VAL A 159 -12.97 2.17 0.99
C VAL A 159 -14.19 1.46 1.57
N LYS A 160 -15.35 2.13 1.65
CA LYS A 160 -16.57 1.52 2.18
C LYS A 160 -16.97 0.27 1.39
N LYS A 161 -16.96 0.35 0.05
CA LYS A 161 -17.30 -0.77 -0.83
C LYS A 161 -16.34 -1.94 -0.68
N LEU A 162 -15.03 -1.68 -0.62
CA LEU A 162 -14.03 -2.73 -0.42
C LEU A 162 -14.19 -3.41 0.94
N VAL A 163 -14.38 -2.64 2.01
CA VAL A 163 -14.62 -3.18 3.35
C VAL A 163 -15.89 -4.04 3.40
N GLU A 164 -16.98 -3.59 2.76
CA GLU A 164 -18.22 -4.36 2.66
C GLU A 164 -18.02 -5.67 1.87
N GLN A 165 -17.27 -5.65 0.76
CA GLN A 165 -16.95 -6.87 0.00
C GLN A 165 -16.07 -7.84 0.77
N MET A 166 -15.25 -7.34 1.70
CA MET A 166 -14.43 -8.15 2.62
C MET A 166 -15.23 -8.59 3.86
N GLU A 167 -16.54 -8.47 3.86
CA GLU A 167 -17.43 -8.80 5.00
C GLU A 167 -17.10 -8.00 6.28
N GLY A 168 -16.43 -6.88 6.12
CA GLY A 168 -16.02 -5.98 7.20
C GLY A 168 -17.03 -4.87 7.47
N THR A 169 -16.68 -4.01 8.41
CA THR A 169 -17.42 -2.79 8.73
C THR A 169 -16.48 -1.60 8.85
N ILE A 170 -16.98 -0.42 8.48
CA ILE A 170 -16.28 0.85 8.67
C ILE A 170 -17.20 1.84 9.35
N SER A 171 -16.67 2.60 10.29
CA SER A 171 -17.34 3.69 10.97
C SER A 171 -16.34 4.81 11.27
N PHE A 172 -16.84 5.99 11.58
CA PHE A 172 -15.99 7.09 12.04
C PHE A 172 -16.71 7.96 13.08
N VAL A 173 -15.90 8.69 13.83
CA VAL A 173 -16.33 9.79 14.70
C VAL A 173 -15.47 10.99 14.34
N SER A 174 -16.09 12.12 14.08
CA SER A 174 -15.40 13.36 13.69
C SER A 174 -16.02 14.57 14.37
N GLU A 175 -15.18 15.54 14.71
CA GLU A 175 -15.62 16.81 15.27
C GLU A 175 -14.80 17.94 14.61
N PRO A 176 -15.45 18.99 14.09
CA PRO A 176 -14.77 20.13 13.49
C PRO A 176 -13.70 20.71 14.42
N GLY A 177 -12.47 20.86 13.88
CA GLY A 177 -11.30 21.39 14.61
C GLY A 177 -10.61 20.41 15.56
N LYS A 178 -11.18 19.21 15.81
CA LYS A 178 -10.58 18.19 16.69
C LYS A 178 -9.99 17.01 15.95
N GLY A 179 -10.42 16.75 14.72
CA GLY A 179 -9.95 15.66 13.87
C GLY A 179 -10.97 14.55 13.70
N THR A 180 -10.50 13.43 13.19
CA THR A 180 -11.35 12.26 12.85
C THR A 180 -10.72 10.97 13.38
N ARG A 181 -11.57 10.04 13.75
CA ARG A 181 -11.21 8.66 14.11
C ARG A 181 -12.01 7.70 13.26
N PHE A 182 -11.37 7.05 12.30
CA PHE A 182 -11.92 5.93 11.55
C PHE A 182 -11.66 4.61 12.27
N THR A 183 -12.65 3.73 12.25
CA THR A 183 -12.56 2.36 12.78
C THR A 183 -13.04 1.39 11.71
N LEU A 184 -12.18 0.46 11.31
CA LEU A 184 -12.46 -0.59 10.36
C LEU A 184 -12.32 -1.94 11.07
N VAL A 185 -13.24 -2.85 10.81
CA VAL A 185 -13.16 -4.22 11.32
C VAL A 185 -13.30 -5.16 10.14
N ILE A 186 -12.27 -5.96 9.87
CA ILE A 186 -12.19 -6.83 8.69
C ILE A 186 -11.83 -8.25 9.13
N PRO A 187 -12.64 -9.26 8.76
CA PRO A 187 -12.33 -10.67 9.02
C PRO A 187 -11.43 -11.25 7.91
N PHE A 188 -10.47 -12.09 8.29
CA PHE A 188 -9.59 -12.81 7.37
C PHE A 188 -9.53 -14.29 7.75
N LEU A 189 -9.21 -15.15 6.81
CA LEU A 189 -8.84 -16.53 7.11
C LEU A 189 -7.38 -16.55 7.57
N PRO A 190 -7.06 -17.20 8.71
CA PRO A 190 -5.67 -17.45 9.08
C PRO A 190 -4.96 -18.29 8.02
N ASP A 191 -3.70 -18.00 7.75
CA ASP A 191 -2.85 -18.87 6.92
C ASP A 191 -1.95 -19.73 7.80
N ASP A 192 -2.47 -20.87 8.19
CA ASP A 192 -1.76 -21.85 9.02
C ASP A 192 -0.65 -22.60 8.24
N SER A 193 -0.57 -22.44 6.91
CA SER A 193 0.41 -23.15 6.07
C SER A 193 1.85 -22.70 6.36
N ILE A 194 2.05 -21.51 6.88
CA ILE A 194 3.37 -20.96 7.20
C ILE A 194 3.82 -21.40 8.60
N GLU A 195 2.91 -21.65 9.54
CA GLU A 195 3.28 -22.16 10.87
C GLU A 195 3.87 -23.57 10.80
N MET A 196 3.40 -24.43 9.88
CA MET A 196 3.98 -25.77 9.66
C MET A 196 5.40 -25.73 9.07
N GLN A 197 5.80 -24.64 8.40
CA GLN A 197 7.15 -24.48 7.87
C GLN A 197 8.12 -23.87 8.89
N THR A 198 7.62 -23.15 9.90
CA THR A 198 8.47 -22.52 10.93
C THR A 198 8.96 -23.54 11.97
N GLU A 199 8.26 -24.65 12.20
CA GLU A 199 8.75 -25.73 13.08
C GLU A 199 9.85 -26.60 12.41
N GLN A 200 9.99 -26.59 11.07
CA GLN A 200 11.02 -27.34 10.35
C GLN A 200 12.23 -26.50 9.93
N THR A 201 12.21 -25.17 10.10
CA THR A 201 13.32 -24.28 9.73
C THR A 201 13.86 -23.50 10.94
N GLN A 202 14.00 -24.13 12.11
CA GLN A 202 15.01 -23.71 13.08
C GLN A 202 16.37 -24.31 12.70
N SER A 203 16.88 -23.90 11.56
CA SER A 203 18.29 -24.03 11.23
C SER A 203 18.76 -22.70 10.65
N THR A 204 19.30 -21.85 11.54
CA THR A 204 20.41 -20.96 11.30
C THR A 204 20.63 -20.53 9.83
N GLY A 205 19.88 -19.53 9.41
CA GLY A 205 20.27 -18.72 8.27
C GLY A 205 20.03 -17.28 8.65
N ALA A 206 21.06 -16.57 9.11
CA ALA A 206 21.10 -15.13 9.00
C ALA A 206 20.63 -14.79 7.58
N VAL A 207 19.68 -13.86 7.41
CA VAL A 207 19.37 -13.31 6.11
C VAL A 207 20.69 -12.82 5.57
N LYS A 208 21.27 -13.55 4.61
CA LYS A 208 22.50 -13.17 3.95
C LYS A 208 22.12 -11.92 3.18
N GLY A 209 22.67 -10.77 3.56
CA GLY A 209 22.50 -9.57 2.77
C GLY A 209 23.01 -9.84 1.36
N ILE A 210 22.54 -9.08 0.40
CA ILE A 210 22.98 -9.16 -1.01
C ILE A 210 24.37 -8.50 -1.20
N GLU A 211 25.10 -8.32 -0.13
CA GLU A 211 26.41 -7.68 -0.13
C GLU A 211 27.41 -8.49 -0.98
N ASN A 212 27.92 -7.87 -2.03
CA ASN A 212 28.75 -8.44 -3.09
C ASN A 212 28.07 -9.42 -4.05
N ASP A 213 26.75 -9.65 -3.97
CA ASP A 213 26.06 -10.44 -4.96
C ASP A 213 26.07 -9.72 -6.32
N LYS A 214 26.30 -10.48 -7.39
CA LYS A 214 26.26 -9.99 -8.77
C LYS A 214 24.86 -10.12 -9.33
N ILE A 215 24.22 -9.00 -9.58
CA ILE A 215 22.83 -8.95 -10.05
C ILE A 215 22.78 -8.45 -11.49
N LEU A 216 22.15 -9.21 -12.37
CA LEU A 216 21.75 -8.72 -13.69
C LEU A 216 20.36 -8.11 -13.57
N LEU A 217 20.27 -6.78 -13.69
CA LEU A 217 19.05 -6.01 -13.64
C LEU A 217 18.57 -5.71 -15.06
N VAL A 218 17.34 -6.12 -15.39
CA VAL A 218 16.77 -6.02 -16.73
C VAL A 218 15.47 -5.20 -16.66
N GLU A 219 15.51 -4.00 -17.23
CA GLU A 219 14.43 -3.01 -17.16
C GLU A 219 14.53 -2.10 -18.38
N ASP A 220 13.42 -1.78 -19.07
CA ASP A 220 13.43 -0.94 -20.28
C ASP A 220 13.15 0.53 -20.00
N TYR A 221 12.72 0.87 -18.80
CA TYR A 221 12.41 2.24 -18.42
C TYR A 221 13.51 2.85 -17.54
N GLU A 222 14.15 3.91 -18.05
CA GLU A 222 15.34 4.54 -17.45
C GLU A 222 15.19 4.88 -15.96
N ILE A 223 14.04 5.44 -15.57
CA ILE A 223 13.78 5.83 -14.17
C ILE A 223 13.69 4.60 -13.27
N ASN A 224 13.03 3.53 -13.72
CA ASN A 224 12.93 2.29 -12.95
C ASN A 224 14.31 1.64 -12.79
N MET A 225 15.10 1.61 -13.88
CA MET A 225 16.48 1.13 -13.88
C MET A 225 17.33 1.87 -12.84
N GLU A 226 17.31 3.22 -12.85
CA GLU A 226 18.06 4.02 -11.89
C GLU A 226 17.64 3.77 -10.45
N ILE A 227 16.34 3.71 -10.16
CA ILE A 227 15.80 3.45 -8.81
C ILE A 227 16.22 2.06 -8.33
N ALA A 228 16.00 1.03 -9.14
CA ALA A 228 16.30 -0.34 -8.77
C ALA A 228 17.82 -0.52 -8.54
N ARG A 229 18.65 0.00 -9.44
CA ARG A 229 20.09 0.01 -9.29
C ARG A 229 20.53 0.69 -7.98
N PHE A 230 20.03 1.89 -7.72
CA PHE A 230 20.36 2.65 -6.51
C PHE A 230 20.05 1.88 -5.24
N VAL A 231 18.88 1.22 -5.18
CA VAL A 231 18.49 0.40 -4.02
C VAL A 231 19.43 -0.79 -3.84
N LEU A 232 19.73 -1.53 -4.92
CA LEU A 232 20.56 -2.72 -4.87
C LEU A 232 22.03 -2.38 -4.51
N GLU A 233 22.58 -1.33 -5.11
CA GLU A 233 23.96 -0.88 -4.82
C GLU A 233 24.10 -0.35 -3.39
N ASN A 234 23.08 0.31 -2.83
CA ASN A 234 23.07 0.73 -1.42
C ASN A 234 23.07 -0.44 -0.44
N GLU A 235 22.52 -1.60 -0.84
CA GLU A 235 22.56 -2.85 -0.07
C GLU A 235 23.86 -3.65 -0.35
N GLY A 236 24.79 -3.08 -1.12
CA GLY A 236 26.12 -3.63 -1.37
C GLY A 236 26.20 -4.60 -2.56
N ALA A 237 25.16 -4.73 -3.40
CA ALA A 237 25.21 -5.57 -4.59
C ALA A 237 26.03 -4.95 -5.72
N GLN A 238 26.53 -5.79 -6.63
CA GLN A 238 27.15 -5.38 -7.88
C GLN A 238 26.10 -5.54 -9.00
N VAL A 239 25.62 -4.43 -9.56
CA VAL A 239 24.56 -4.44 -10.56
C VAL A 239 25.13 -4.29 -11.96
N GLN A 240 24.71 -5.19 -12.87
CA GLN A 240 24.89 -5.04 -14.31
C GLN A 240 23.54 -4.82 -14.97
N GLU A 241 23.45 -3.79 -15.83
CA GLU A 241 22.22 -3.37 -16.48
C GLU A 241 22.03 -4.07 -17.83
N ALA A 242 20.78 -4.39 -18.17
CA ALA A 242 20.32 -4.75 -19.50
C ALA A 242 18.98 -4.07 -19.77
N TRP A 243 18.82 -3.49 -20.96
CA TRP A 243 17.68 -2.63 -21.32
C TRP A 243 16.56 -3.38 -22.05
N ASN A 244 16.68 -4.68 -22.24
CA ASN A 244 15.68 -5.58 -22.81
C ASN A 244 16.08 -7.04 -22.62
N GLY A 245 15.12 -7.96 -22.82
CA GLY A 245 15.37 -9.38 -22.63
C GLY A 245 16.44 -9.95 -23.56
N LYS A 246 16.60 -9.41 -24.78
CA LYS A 246 17.65 -9.87 -25.71
C LYS A 246 19.04 -9.54 -25.19
N GLU A 247 19.26 -8.32 -24.74
CA GLU A 247 20.52 -7.89 -24.13
C GLU A 247 20.85 -8.70 -22.88
N ALA A 248 19.83 -9.00 -22.06
CA ALA A 248 19.98 -9.86 -20.89
C ALA A 248 20.46 -11.27 -21.27
N VAL A 249 19.86 -11.86 -22.30
CA VAL A 249 20.28 -13.18 -22.81
C VAL A 249 21.73 -13.13 -23.34
N ASP A 250 22.10 -12.10 -24.10
CA ASP A 250 23.43 -11.95 -24.65
C ASP A 250 24.49 -11.78 -23.53
N LEU A 251 24.19 -10.97 -22.51
CA LEU A 251 25.07 -10.79 -21.35
C LEU A 251 25.19 -12.08 -20.52
N PHE A 252 24.07 -12.76 -20.28
CA PHE A 252 24.09 -14.02 -19.53
C PHE A 252 24.84 -15.13 -20.28
N ALA A 253 24.65 -15.24 -21.60
CA ALA A 253 25.35 -16.22 -22.42
C ALA A 253 26.87 -15.95 -22.51
N ALA A 254 27.30 -14.69 -22.42
CA ALA A 254 28.71 -14.30 -22.40
C ALA A 254 29.36 -14.43 -21.02
N SER A 255 28.59 -14.63 -19.97
CA SER A 255 29.11 -14.79 -18.61
C SER A 255 29.64 -16.20 -18.36
N GLU A 256 30.58 -16.32 -17.43
CA GLU A 256 31.02 -17.64 -16.94
C GLU A 256 29.91 -18.28 -16.08
N PRO A 257 29.86 -19.62 -15.93
CA PRO A 257 28.95 -20.25 -14.99
C PRO A 257 29.09 -19.70 -13.58
N GLY A 258 27.98 -19.18 -13.02
CA GLY A 258 28.00 -18.44 -11.75
C GLY A 258 28.43 -17.00 -11.88
N GLY A 259 28.39 -16.42 -13.07
CA GLY A 259 28.71 -15.01 -13.34
C GLY A 259 27.72 -14.02 -12.72
N TYR A 260 26.47 -14.47 -12.47
CA TYR A 260 25.44 -13.75 -11.75
C TYR A 260 24.85 -14.64 -10.66
N ASP A 261 24.57 -14.05 -9.51
CA ASP A 261 23.90 -14.73 -8.39
C ASP A 261 22.37 -14.62 -8.52
N VAL A 262 21.89 -13.49 -9.08
CA VAL A 262 20.45 -13.20 -9.27
C VAL A 262 20.22 -12.45 -10.58
N ILE A 263 19.10 -12.73 -11.23
CA ILE A 263 18.58 -11.94 -12.36
C ILE A 263 17.25 -11.33 -11.91
N LEU A 264 17.16 -10.02 -11.92
CA LEU A 264 15.93 -9.25 -11.71
C LEU A 264 15.47 -8.74 -13.06
N MET A 265 14.26 -9.15 -13.50
CA MET A 265 13.79 -8.90 -14.87
C MET A 265 12.35 -8.44 -14.87
N ASP A 266 12.07 -7.31 -15.53
CA ASP A 266 10.69 -6.94 -15.86
C ASP A 266 10.11 -7.94 -16.86
N LEU A 267 8.84 -8.29 -16.68
CA LEU A 267 8.13 -9.23 -17.55
C LEU A 267 7.59 -8.56 -18.81
N MET A 268 7.35 -7.25 -18.79
CA MET A 268 6.70 -6.49 -19.88
C MET A 268 7.62 -5.49 -20.53
N MET A 269 8.59 -5.95 -21.30
CA MET A 269 9.52 -5.11 -22.05
C MET A 269 9.31 -5.20 -23.56
N PRO A 270 9.57 -4.13 -24.33
CA PRO A 270 9.62 -4.18 -25.79
C PRO A 270 10.80 -5.04 -26.27
N VAL A 271 10.73 -5.55 -27.51
CA VAL A 271 11.71 -6.38 -28.20
C VAL A 271 11.73 -7.83 -27.70
N MET A 272 11.91 -8.11 -26.43
CA MET A 272 11.82 -9.43 -25.80
C MET A 272 11.43 -9.22 -24.32
N GLY A 273 10.26 -9.74 -23.95
CA GLY A 273 9.80 -9.75 -22.57
C GLY A 273 10.55 -10.75 -21.70
N GLY A 274 10.30 -10.74 -20.40
CA GLY A 274 10.92 -11.58 -19.40
C GLY A 274 10.38 -13.03 -19.34
N LEU A 275 9.50 -13.44 -20.27
CA LEU A 275 8.93 -14.80 -20.40
C LEU A 275 9.41 -15.48 -21.66
#